data_987bec17676740e665f30900113e5bc8
#
_entry.id   987bec17676740e665f30900113e5bc8
#
_cell.length_a   1.000
_cell.length_b   1.000
_cell.length_c   1.000
_cell.angle_alpha   90.00
_cell.angle_beta   90.00
_cell.angle_gamma   90.00
#
_symmetry.space_group_name_H-M   'P 1'
#
loop_
_entity.id
_entity.type
_entity.pdbx_description
1 polymer ?
#
loop_
_entity_poly.entity_id
_entity_poly.type
_entity_poly.pdbx_seq_one_letter_code
_entity_poly.pdbx_strand_id
1 'polypeptide(L)'
;MIVLTFIIILQLSFVVHIYYIGSFITNKQEKDFKGFLVTGIMNVFLGMFLSVFILVFPEELKELNLDRMIFIESGLIFVIMLFVKIRIAVHIYRRTQDPEHFHYSYFGKKVIHASAVKMSEVFIWFLTLPLTLFCGAFFLVKLFRELQ
;
A
#
# COMPACT_ATOMS: atom_id res chain seq x y z
N MET A 1 -24.03 -1.71 -6.04
CA MET A 1 -23.15 -1.47 -4.86
C MET A 1 -22.36 -2.69 -4.41
N ILE A 2 -22.89 -3.89 -4.55
CA ILE A 2 -22.24 -5.16 -4.10
C ILE A 2 -20.93 -5.41 -4.86
N VAL A 3 -20.92 -5.25 -6.18
CA VAL A 3 -19.70 -5.43 -7.02
C VAL A 3 -18.55 -4.52 -6.56
N LEU A 4 -18.83 -3.24 -6.28
CA LEU A 4 -17.83 -2.30 -5.78
C LEU A 4 -17.22 -2.78 -4.46
N THR A 5 -18.04 -3.27 -3.54
CA THR A 5 -17.57 -3.81 -2.25
C THR A 5 -16.64 -4.99 -2.45
N PHE A 6 -16.98 -5.92 -3.36
CA PHE A 6 -16.11 -7.07 -3.68
C PHE A 6 -14.79 -6.65 -4.34
N ILE A 7 -14.80 -5.65 -5.22
CA ILE A 7 -13.57 -5.10 -5.82
C ILE A 7 -12.66 -4.54 -4.72
N ILE A 8 -13.20 -3.74 -3.79
CA ILE A 8 -12.43 -3.19 -2.68
C ILE A 8 -11.85 -4.31 -1.78
N ILE A 9 -12.65 -5.31 -1.44
CA ILE A 9 -12.19 -6.46 -0.64
C ILE A 9 -11.06 -7.20 -1.37
N LEU A 10 -11.19 -7.44 -2.68
CA LEU A 10 -10.17 -8.10 -3.48
C LEU A 10 -8.87 -7.28 -3.51
N GLN A 11 -8.95 -5.97 -3.66
CA GLN A 11 -7.79 -5.08 -3.63
C GLN A 11 -7.08 -5.09 -2.28
N LEU A 12 -7.83 -5.00 -1.17
CA LEU A 12 -7.26 -5.09 0.17
C LEU A 12 -6.58 -6.44 0.40
N SER A 13 -7.22 -7.54 -0.03
CA SER A 13 -6.63 -8.88 0.05
C SER A 13 -5.35 -8.98 -0.79
N PHE A 14 -5.30 -8.33 -1.96
CA PHE A 14 -4.10 -8.28 -2.80
C PHE A 14 -2.96 -7.50 -2.14
N VAL A 15 -3.25 -6.40 -1.44
CA VAL A 15 -2.24 -5.65 -0.67
C VAL A 15 -1.64 -6.54 0.45
N VAL A 16 -2.47 -7.29 1.16
CA VAL A 16 -2.01 -8.24 2.18
C VAL A 16 -1.15 -9.35 1.56
N HIS A 17 -1.52 -9.83 0.38
CA HIS A 17 -0.74 -10.82 -0.37
C HIS A 17 0.66 -10.30 -0.74
N ILE A 18 0.74 -9.08 -1.27
CA ILE A 18 2.01 -8.41 -1.57
C ILE A 18 2.86 -8.22 -0.30
N TYR A 19 2.22 -7.88 0.82
CA TYR A 19 2.92 -7.77 2.11
C TYR A 19 3.58 -9.09 2.51
N TYR A 20 2.87 -10.22 2.42
CA TYR A 20 3.43 -11.52 2.80
C TYR A 20 4.56 -11.96 1.88
N ILE A 21 4.47 -11.75 0.56
CA ILE A 21 5.60 -12.06 -0.34
C ILE A 21 6.82 -11.19 -0.06
N GLY A 22 6.61 -9.88 0.17
CA GLY A 22 7.68 -8.95 0.54
C GLY A 22 8.35 -9.33 1.88
N SER A 23 7.54 -9.69 2.88
CA SER A 23 8.02 -10.17 4.18
C SER A 23 8.81 -11.48 4.05
N PHE A 24 8.31 -12.43 3.25
CA PHE A 24 9.02 -13.70 3.00
C PHE A 24 10.37 -13.49 2.30
N ILE A 25 10.42 -12.65 1.27
CA ILE A 25 11.68 -12.34 0.56
C ILE A 25 12.71 -11.73 1.52
N THR A 26 12.24 -10.87 2.45
CA THR A 26 13.13 -10.16 3.38
C THR A 26 13.56 -11.03 4.57
N ASN A 27 12.62 -11.74 5.19
CA ASN A 27 12.84 -12.42 6.47
C ASN A 27 13.03 -13.93 6.32
N LYS A 28 12.65 -14.51 5.17
CA LYS A 28 12.69 -15.96 4.84
C LYS A 28 11.99 -16.83 5.90
N GLN A 29 10.95 -16.29 6.57
CA GLN A 29 10.21 -17.03 7.59
C GLN A 29 9.11 -17.89 6.96
N GLU A 30 8.98 -19.13 7.39
CA GLU A 30 7.98 -20.09 6.89
C GLU A 30 6.54 -19.58 7.09
N LYS A 31 6.27 -18.86 8.18
CA LYS A 31 4.96 -18.25 8.43
C LYS A 31 4.54 -17.25 7.35
N ASP A 32 5.51 -16.47 6.83
CA ASP A 32 5.23 -15.48 5.79
C ASP A 32 4.96 -16.17 4.44
N PHE A 33 5.66 -17.28 4.17
CA PHE A 33 5.38 -18.11 3.00
C PHE A 33 3.97 -18.76 3.07
N LYS A 34 3.58 -19.29 4.24
CA LYS A 34 2.22 -19.80 4.46
C LYS A 34 1.17 -18.70 4.28
N GLY A 35 1.42 -17.51 4.84
CA GLY A 35 0.56 -16.34 4.64
C GLY A 35 0.41 -15.97 3.16
N PHE A 36 1.51 -15.96 2.40
CA PHE A 36 1.50 -15.75 0.96
C PHE A 36 0.66 -16.79 0.21
N LEU A 37 0.83 -18.08 0.50
CA LEU A 37 0.03 -19.14 -0.13
C LEU A 37 -1.46 -18.99 0.19
N VAL A 38 -1.81 -18.80 1.46
CA VAL A 38 -3.22 -18.67 1.89
C VAL A 38 -3.87 -17.45 1.23
N THR A 39 -3.22 -16.29 1.25
CA THR A 39 -3.76 -15.08 0.62
C THR A 39 -3.83 -15.21 -0.89
N GLY A 40 -2.89 -15.91 -1.53
CA GLY A 40 -2.93 -16.21 -2.96
C GLY A 40 -4.16 -17.05 -3.34
N ILE A 41 -4.40 -18.13 -2.61
CA ILE A 41 -5.58 -18.99 -2.80
C ILE A 41 -6.88 -18.19 -2.58
N MET A 42 -6.95 -17.39 -1.51
CA MET A 42 -8.10 -16.54 -1.23
C MET A 42 -8.37 -15.53 -2.34
N ASN A 43 -7.33 -14.91 -2.91
CA ASN A 43 -7.47 -13.98 -4.04
C ASN A 43 -8.02 -14.65 -5.29
N VAL A 44 -7.60 -15.90 -5.58
CA VAL A 44 -8.15 -16.68 -6.69
C VAL A 44 -9.63 -16.97 -6.46
N PHE A 45 -10.02 -17.41 -5.27
CA PHE A 45 -11.43 -17.67 -4.93
C PHE A 45 -12.28 -16.39 -5.00
N LEU A 46 -11.80 -15.28 -4.45
CA LEU A 46 -12.51 -13.99 -4.52
C LEU A 46 -12.66 -13.51 -5.97
N GLY A 47 -11.61 -13.66 -6.80
CA GLY A 47 -11.66 -13.30 -8.21
C GLY A 47 -12.63 -14.17 -9.00
N MET A 48 -12.63 -15.49 -8.77
CA MET A 48 -13.59 -16.42 -9.38
C MET A 48 -15.02 -16.09 -8.94
N PHE A 49 -15.25 -15.87 -7.64
CA PHE A 49 -16.56 -15.52 -7.12
C PHE A 49 -17.08 -14.22 -7.73
N LEU A 50 -16.23 -13.18 -7.79
CA LEU A 50 -16.58 -11.91 -8.40
C LEU A 50 -16.93 -12.09 -9.88
N SER A 51 -16.16 -12.89 -10.62
CA SER A 51 -16.42 -13.17 -12.04
C SER A 51 -17.76 -13.87 -12.26
N VAL A 52 -18.04 -14.90 -11.46
CA VAL A 52 -19.33 -15.62 -11.51
C VAL A 52 -20.48 -14.69 -11.12
N PHE A 53 -20.29 -13.87 -10.08
CA PHE A 53 -21.31 -12.93 -9.63
C PHE A 53 -21.67 -11.92 -10.73
N ILE A 54 -20.67 -11.36 -11.42
CA ILE A 54 -20.88 -10.43 -12.55
C ILE A 54 -21.60 -11.11 -13.73
N LEU A 55 -21.29 -12.38 -14.01
CA LEU A 55 -21.95 -13.13 -15.07
C LEU A 55 -23.43 -13.42 -14.76
N VAL A 56 -23.76 -13.67 -13.48
CA VAL A 56 -25.13 -13.97 -13.05
C VAL A 56 -25.95 -12.68 -12.89
N PHE A 57 -25.31 -11.58 -12.45
CA PHE A 57 -25.97 -10.30 -12.17
C PHE A 57 -25.32 -9.15 -12.98
N PRO A 58 -25.44 -9.16 -14.32
CA PRO A 58 -24.79 -8.14 -15.16
C PRO A 58 -25.33 -6.72 -14.93
N GLU A 59 -26.53 -6.59 -14.37
CA GLU A 59 -27.16 -5.31 -14.04
C GLU A 59 -26.36 -4.54 -12.97
N GLU A 60 -25.73 -5.26 -12.03
CA GLU A 60 -24.85 -4.64 -11.01
C GLU A 60 -23.67 -3.88 -11.62
N LEU A 61 -23.18 -4.30 -12.78
CA LEU A 61 -22.14 -3.55 -13.52
C LEU A 61 -22.68 -2.26 -14.13
N LYS A 62 -23.93 -2.25 -14.62
CA LYS A 62 -24.54 -1.06 -15.20
C LYS A 62 -24.81 0.03 -14.16
N GLU A 63 -25.06 -0.39 -12.92
CA GLU A 63 -25.22 0.52 -11.77
C GLU A 63 -23.90 1.09 -11.25
N LEU A 64 -22.76 0.55 -11.68
CA LEU A 64 -21.44 1.04 -11.27
C LEU A 64 -21.19 2.45 -11.81
N ASN A 65 -21.23 3.41 -10.91
CA ASN A 65 -20.74 4.75 -11.20
C ASN A 65 -19.21 4.75 -11.23
N LEU A 66 -18.64 4.67 -12.43
CA LEU A 66 -17.19 4.62 -12.64
C LEU A 66 -16.46 5.81 -11.97
N ASP A 67 -17.08 6.97 -11.99
CA ASP A 67 -16.52 8.18 -11.40
C ASP A 67 -16.40 8.06 -9.85
N ARG A 68 -17.44 7.50 -9.21
CA ARG A 68 -17.42 7.20 -7.78
C ARG A 68 -16.43 6.07 -7.45
N MET A 69 -16.35 5.05 -8.31
CA MET A 69 -15.40 3.95 -8.14
C MET A 69 -13.96 4.46 -8.15
N ILE A 70 -13.59 5.23 -9.19
CA ILE A 70 -12.23 5.82 -9.32
C ILE A 70 -11.93 6.74 -8.12
N PHE A 71 -12.91 7.49 -7.62
CA PHE A 71 -12.74 8.33 -6.43
C PHE A 71 -12.39 7.50 -5.18
N ILE A 72 -13.15 6.44 -4.91
CA ILE A 72 -12.92 5.57 -3.75
C ILE A 72 -11.57 4.84 -3.87
N GLU A 73 -11.27 4.29 -5.05
CA GLU A 73 -10.01 3.59 -5.29
C GLU A 73 -8.80 4.49 -5.19
N SER A 74 -8.87 5.68 -5.77
CA SER A 74 -7.77 6.66 -5.66
C SER A 74 -7.51 7.07 -4.22
N GLY A 75 -8.56 7.25 -3.41
CA GLY A 75 -8.45 7.51 -1.98
C GLY A 75 -7.82 6.35 -1.21
N LEU A 76 -8.23 5.12 -1.50
CA LEU A 76 -7.67 3.91 -0.88
C LEU A 76 -6.17 3.77 -1.19
N ILE A 77 -5.80 3.87 -2.47
CA ILE A 77 -4.39 3.80 -2.91
C ILE A 77 -3.57 4.92 -2.25
N PHE A 78 -4.10 6.14 -2.23
CA PHE A 78 -3.43 7.28 -1.59
C PHE A 78 -3.14 7.04 -0.11
N VAL A 79 -4.13 6.57 0.66
CA VAL A 79 -3.97 6.27 2.10
C VAL A 79 -2.95 5.15 2.32
N ILE A 80 -3.01 4.08 1.53
CA ILE A 80 -2.03 2.98 1.62
C ILE A 80 -0.62 3.49 1.35
N MET A 81 -0.43 4.28 0.29
CA MET A 81 0.89 4.84 -0.06
C MET A 81 1.41 5.81 0.98
N LEU A 82 0.54 6.63 1.60
CA LEU A 82 0.91 7.47 2.73
C LEU A 82 1.38 6.63 3.92
N PHE A 83 0.65 5.56 4.25
CA PHE A 83 1.02 4.68 5.35
C PHE A 83 2.39 4.04 5.14
N VAL A 84 2.68 3.57 3.91
CA VAL A 84 4.00 3.03 3.53
C VAL A 84 5.10 4.08 3.74
N LYS A 85 4.88 5.32 3.27
CA LYS A 85 5.85 6.43 3.43
C LYS A 85 6.09 6.78 4.91
N ILE A 86 5.02 6.90 5.69
CA ILE A 86 5.13 7.17 7.13
C ILE A 86 5.92 6.05 7.82
N ARG A 87 5.65 4.79 7.49
CA ARG A 87 6.36 3.64 8.07
C ARG A 87 7.86 3.67 7.73
N ILE A 88 8.21 3.96 6.48
CA ILE A 88 9.62 4.12 6.07
C ILE A 88 10.28 5.26 6.85
N ALA A 89 9.63 6.42 6.93
CA ALA A 89 10.15 7.58 7.66
C ALA A 89 10.38 7.26 9.15
N VAL A 90 9.43 6.58 9.79
CA VAL A 90 9.56 6.13 11.20
C VAL A 90 10.72 5.15 11.38
N HIS A 91 10.91 4.19 10.44
CA HIS A 91 12.02 3.23 10.50
C HIS A 91 13.37 3.92 10.35
N ILE A 92 13.51 4.85 9.42
CA ILE A 92 14.73 5.65 9.25
C ILE A 92 14.97 6.48 10.51
N TYR A 93 13.95 7.18 11.01
CA TYR A 93 14.06 8.00 12.22
C TYR A 93 14.52 7.17 13.43
N ARG A 94 13.94 5.99 13.66
CA ARG A 94 14.35 5.11 14.77
C ARG A 94 15.82 4.71 14.66
N ARG A 95 16.30 4.37 13.44
CA ARG A 95 17.72 4.03 13.22
C ARG A 95 18.64 5.23 13.43
N THR A 96 18.22 6.45 13.11
CA THR A 96 19.03 7.63 13.41
C THR A 96 19.19 7.91 14.92
N GLN A 97 18.37 7.28 15.77
CA GLN A 97 18.52 7.36 17.24
C GLN A 97 19.38 6.24 17.81
N ASP A 98 19.68 5.21 17.03
CA ASP A 98 20.51 4.09 17.46
C ASP A 98 22.00 4.49 17.41
N PRO A 99 22.75 4.28 18.52
CA PRO A 99 24.19 4.59 18.59
C PRO A 99 25.04 3.94 17.50
N GLU A 100 24.61 2.81 16.94
CA GLU A 100 25.32 2.13 15.86
C GLU A 100 25.27 2.92 14.53
N HIS A 101 24.34 3.85 14.40
CA HIS A 101 24.07 4.59 13.15
C HIS A 101 24.46 6.07 13.22
N PHE A 102 25.14 6.52 14.28
CA PHE A 102 25.65 7.87 14.37
C PHE A 102 26.94 7.95 15.21
N HIS A 103 27.69 9.04 15.04
CA HIS A 103 28.78 9.41 15.94
C HIS A 103 28.73 10.92 16.20
N TYR A 104 29.40 11.36 17.24
CA TYR A 104 29.57 12.78 17.50
C TYR A 104 30.88 13.26 16.89
N SER A 105 30.81 14.33 16.09
CA SER A 105 32.00 14.99 15.56
C SER A 105 32.81 15.64 16.67
N TYR A 106 34.03 16.03 16.36
CA TYR A 106 34.90 16.78 17.31
C TYR A 106 34.21 18.03 17.90
N PHE A 107 33.29 18.64 17.17
CA PHE A 107 32.49 19.80 17.58
C PHE A 107 31.19 19.45 18.32
N GLY A 108 31.00 18.23 18.74
CA GLY A 108 29.79 17.76 19.44
C GLY A 108 28.53 17.63 18.55
N LYS A 109 28.65 17.78 17.23
CA LYS A 109 27.52 17.60 16.29
C LYS A 109 27.27 16.12 16.03
N LYS A 110 25.99 15.69 16.11
CA LYS A 110 25.57 14.34 15.74
C LYS A 110 25.68 14.17 14.22
N VAL A 111 26.50 13.23 13.76
CA VAL A 111 26.68 12.86 12.36
C VAL A 111 26.06 11.49 12.13
N ILE A 112 25.05 11.42 11.27
CA ILE A 112 24.30 10.19 10.95
C ILE A 112 25.06 9.44 9.85
N HIS A 113 25.25 8.13 10.04
CA HIS A 113 25.88 7.27 9.06
C HIS A 113 24.92 6.97 7.90
N ALA A 114 25.45 6.75 6.70
CA ALA A 114 24.65 6.33 5.55
C ALA A 114 23.91 4.99 5.78
N SER A 115 24.42 4.14 6.69
CA SER A 115 23.80 2.88 7.09
C SER A 115 22.42 3.05 7.77
N ALA A 116 22.09 4.24 8.27
CA ALA A 116 20.77 4.53 8.83
C ALA A 116 19.65 4.49 7.75
N VAL A 117 20.00 4.66 6.48
CA VAL A 117 19.07 4.66 5.36
C VAL A 117 19.34 3.45 4.46
N LYS A 118 18.39 2.54 4.33
CA LYS A 118 18.52 1.39 3.43
C LYS A 118 18.13 1.78 2.01
N MET A 119 18.94 1.39 1.03
CA MET A 119 18.68 1.68 -0.39
C MET A 119 17.31 1.17 -0.85
N SER A 120 16.86 0.01 -0.34
CA SER A 120 15.52 -0.53 -0.63
C SER A 120 14.39 0.40 -0.18
N GLU A 121 14.54 1.09 0.96
CA GLU A 121 13.54 2.04 1.45
C GLU A 121 13.49 3.30 0.59
N VAL A 122 14.65 3.79 0.17
CA VAL A 122 14.76 4.92 -0.77
C VAL A 122 14.09 4.55 -2.09
N PHE A 123 14.38 3.37 -2.62
CA PHE A 123 13.78 2.88 -3.86
C PHE A 123 12.25 2.80 -3.77
N ILE A 124 11.71 2.18 -2.70
CA ILE A 124 10.25 2.09 -2.47
C ILE A 124 9.64 3.49 -2.33
N TRP A 125 10.31 4.39 -1.61
CA TRP A 125 9.84 5.77 -1.44
C TRP A 125 9.67 6.48 -2.78
N PHE A 126 10.66 6.40 -3.67
CA PHE A 126 10.61 7.03 -4.98
C PHE A 126 9.65 6.33 -5.93
N LEU A 127 9.61 4.99 -5.93
CA LEU A 127 8.68 4.21 -6.76
C LEU A 127 7.21 4.51 -6.44
N THR A 128 6.88 4.71 -5.17
CA THR A 128 5.52 5.03 -4.73
C THR A 128 5.15 6.51 -4.90
N LEU A 129 6.10 7.39 -5.21
CA LEU A 129 5.87 8.84 -5.30
C LEU A 129 4.88 9.22 -6.40
N PRO A 130 4.98 8.73 -7.66
CA PRO A 130 4.01 9.04 -8.70
C PRO A 130 2.59 8.61 -8.32
N LEU A 131 2.42 7.39 -7.78
CA LEU A 131 1.13 6.89 -7.34
C LEU A 131 0.53 7.76 -6.22
N THR A 132 1.35 8.15 -5.24
CA THR A 132 0.91 9.04 -4.16
C THR A 132 0.44 10.39 -4.70
N LEU A 133 1.18 10.97 -5.65
CA LEU A 133 0.85 12.29 -6.21
C LEU A 133 -0.40 12.23 -7.09
N PHE A 134 -0.49 11.29 -8.04
CA PHE A 134 -1.63 11.21 -8.95
C PHE A 134 -2.91 10.82 -8.24
N CYS A 135 -2.88 9.75 -7.45
CA CYS A 135 -4.07 9.30 -6.71
C CYS A 135 -4.47 10.31 -5.63
N GLY A 136 -3.49 10.92 -4.94
CA GLY A 136 -3.76 11.94 -3.93
C GLY A 136 -4.34 13.22 -4.52
N ALA A 137 -3.77 13.73 -5.62
CA ALA A 137 -4.30 14.92 -6.28
C ALA A 137 -5.73 14.69 -6.79
N PHE A 138 -5.99 13.56 -7.46
CA PHE A 138 -7.33 13.24 -7.94
C PHE A 138 -8.33 13.11 -6.78
N PHE A 139 -7.98 12.35 -5.74
CA PHE A 139 -8.82 12.16 -4.58
C PHE A 139 -9.16 13.46 -3.87
N LEU A 140 -8.16 14.30 -3.58
CA LEU A 140 -8.35 15.56 -2.86
C LEU A 140 -9.17 16.56 -3.68
N VAL A 141 -8.86 16.72 -4.97
CA VAL A 141 -9.63 17.63 -5.84
C VAL A 141 -11.10 17.24 -5.86
N LYS A 142 -11.39 15.93 -6.00
CA LYS A 142 -12.76 15.45 -6.04
C LYS A 142 -13.46 15.57 -4.68
N LEU A 143 -12.75 15.27 -3.59
CA LEU A 143 -13.25 15.43 -2.23
C LEU A 143 -13.69 16.89 -1.97
N PHE A 144 -12.84 17.86 -2.33
CA PHE A 144 -13.17 19.27 -2.17
C PHE A 144 -14.34 19.72 -3.04
N ARG A 145 -14.49 19.12 -4.24
CA ARG A 145 -15.64 19.42 -5.13
C ARG A 145 -16.96 18.88 -4.56
N GLU A 146 -16.95 17.73 -3.88
CA GLU A 146 -18.17 17.17 -3.27
C GLU A 146 -18.57 17.86 -1.96
N LEU A 147 -17.64 18.60 -1.34
CA LEU A 147 -17.88 19.36 -0.10
C LEU A 147 -18.41 20.79 -0.36
N GLN A 148 -18.38 21.28 -1.60
CA GLN A 148 -18.92 22.57 -2.03
C GLN A 148 -20.34 22.45 -2.57
#